data_25c7d7c62c40679830e5a27cab719e83
#
_entry.id   25c7d7c62c40679830e5a27cab719e83
#
_cell.length_a   1.000
_cell.length_b   1.000
_cell.length_c   1.000
_cell.angle_alpha   90.00
_cell.angle_beta   90.00
_cell.angle_gamma   90.00
#
_symmetry.space_group_name_H-M   'P 1'
#
loop_
_entity.id
_entity.type
_entity.pdbx_description
1 polymer ?
#
loop_
_entity_poly.entity_id
_entity_poly.type
_entity_poly.pdbx_seq_one_letter_code
_entity_poly.pdbx_strand_id
1 'polypeptide(L)'
;MAAFNQSRQTTFRIIIGIIFAIILVRLMTLQLFTSKYSKLASDQAILRKIVYPSRGIIFDRKGKAILDNVTMYDLMVTPSQLKGVDTFALCRILNIDTAEFKKRIVISIIKNSRNRPGVFEPLLSPEQYAKVNENLFKFQPAFFLQERPIRSYPYKA
;
A
#
# COMPACT_ATOMS: atom_id res chain seq x y z
N MET A 1 4.91 -2.42 67.91
CA MET A 1 4.20 -2.02 66.66
C MET A 1 5.13 -1.74 65.47
N ALA A 2 6.40 -1.42 65.62
CA ALA A 2 7.33 -1.09 64.53
C ALA A 2 7.70 -2.30 63.64
N ALA A 3 7.84 -3.52 64.21
CA ALA A 3 8.25 -4.71 63.43
C ALA A 3 7.19 -5.19 62.42
N PHE A 4 5.92 -4.96 62.70
CA PHE A 4 4.82 -5.34 61.77
C PHE A 4 4.76 -4.46 60.52
N ASN A 5 5.24 -3.22 60.60
CA ASN A 5 5.30 -2.31 59.45
C ASN A 5 6.47 -2.62 58.52
N GLN A 6 7.61 -3.10 59.02
CA GLN A 6 8.77 -3.45 58.22
C GLN A 6 8.51 -4.67 57.33
N SER A 7 7.83 -5.70 57.85
CA SER A 7 7.48 -6.88 57.05
C SER A 7 6.58 -6.54 55.87
N ARG A 8 5.58 -5.67 56.07
CA ARG A 8 4.70 -5.20 54.99
C ARG A 8 5.45 -4.39 53.93
N GLN A 9 6.34 -3.51 54.35
CA GLN A 9 7.15 -2.70 53.44
C GLN A 9 8.07 -3.59 52.58
N THR A 10 8.67 -4.61 53.16
CA THR A 10 9.53 -5.54 52.41
C THR A 10 8.72 -6.35 51.40
N THR A 11 7.51 -6.84 51.79
CA THR A 11 6.60 -7.54 50.87
C THR A 11 6.20 -6.67 49.69
N PHE A 12 5.83 -5.39 49.93
CA PHE A 12 5.50 -4.45 48.84
C PHE A 12 6.69 -4.21 47.92
N ARG A 13 7.90 -4.03 48.45
CA ARG A 13 9.11 -3.83 47.62
C ARG A 13 9.37 -5.04 46.74
N ILE A 14 9.22 -6.25 47.28
CA ILE A 14 9.40 -7.48 46.49
C ILE A 14 8.36 -7.58 45.37
N ILE A 15 7.09 -7.32 45.65
CA ILE A 15 6.01 -7.35 44.67
C ILE A 15 6.27 -6.35 43.53
N ILE A 16 6.63 -5.11 43.89
CA ILE A 16 6.96 -4.06 42.90
C ILE A 16 8.19 -4.47 42.08
N GLY A 17 9.21 -5.05 42.71
CA GLY A 17 10.41 -5.54 42.01
C GLY A 17 10.09 -6.64 41.02
N ILE A 18 9.22 -7.58 41.38
CA ILE A 18 8.78 -8.66 40.48
C ILE A 18 8.00 -8.09 39.29
N ILE A 19 7.05 -7.19 39.54
CA ILE A 19 6.28 -6.54 38.46
C ILE A 19 7.21 -5.79 37.50
N PHE A 20 8.16 -5.04 38.04
CA PHE A 20 9.14 -4.31 37.26
C PHE A 20 10.04 -5.25 36.42
N ALA A 21 10.51 -6.35 37.00
CA ALA A 21 11.28 -7.35 36.29
C ALA A 21 10.47 -7.98 35.13
N ILE A 22 9.20 -8.30 35.34
CA ILE A 22 8.32 -8.81 34.26
C ILE A 22 8.19 -7.81 33.11
N ILE A 23 8.00 -6.53 33.42
CA ILE A 23 7.91 -5.46 32.43
C ILE A 23 9.21 -5.34 31.65
N LEU A 24 10.37 -5.36 32.32
CA LEU A 24 11.68 -5.29 31.67
C LEU A 24 11.91 -6.46 30.71
N VAL A 25 11.62 -7.69 31.16
CA VAL A 25 11.73 -8.88 30.29
C VAL A 25 10.83 -8.75 29.09
N ARG A 26 9.61 -8.24 29.26
CA ARG A 26 8.66 -8.02 28.17
C ARG A 26 9.15 -6.97 27.17
N LEU A 27 9.71 -5.88 27.66
CA LEU A 27 10.32 -4.86 26.81
C LEU A 27 11.53 -5.40 26.04
N MET A 28 12.40 -6.15 26.69
CA MET A 28 13.54 -6.82 26.03
C MET A 28 13.07 -7.76 24.91
N THR A 29 12.06 -8.59 25.17
CA THR A 29 11.53 -9.50 24.14
C THR A 29 10.95 -8.74 22.95
N LEU A 30 10.24 -7.63 23.17
CA LEU A 30 9.67 -6.82 22.12
C LEU A 30 10.73 -6.08 21.30
N GLN A 31 11.79 -5.57 21.93
CA GLN A 31 12.81 -4.78 21.25
C GLN A 31 13.85 -5.64 20.54
N LEU A 32 14.29 -6.75 21.14
CA LEU A 32 15.39 -7.56 20.61
C LEU A 32 14.92 -8.71 19.71
N PHE A 33 13.79 -9.33 20.03
CA PHE A 33 13.35 -10.54 19.33
C PHE A 33 12.21 -10.33 18.35
N THR A 34 11.60 -9.12 18.27
CA THR A 34 10.45 -8.91 17.42
C THR A 34 10.77 -7.94 16.26
N SER A 35 11.23 -8.49 15.13
CA SER A 35 11.41 -7.73 13.87
C SER A 35 10.09 -7.36 13.17
N LYS A 36 8.96 -7.92 13.61
CA LYS A 36 7.64 -7.70 13.03
C LYS A 36 7.23 -6.22 13.05
N TYR A 37 7.45 -5.54 14.16
CA TYR A 37 7.09 -4.12 14.31
C TYR A 37 8.03 -3.20 13.52
N SER A 38 9.30 -3.56 13.37
CA SER A 38 10.24 -2.83 12.53
C SER A 38 9.83 -2.85 11.05
N LYS A 39 9.39 -4.01 10.53
CA LYS A 39 8.87 -4.14 9.17
C LYS A 39 7.58 -3.33 8.98
N LEU A 40 6.64 -3.42 9.92
CA LEU A 40 5.41 -2.63 9.88
C LEU A 40 5.67 -1.13 9.92
N ALA A 41 6.59 -0.69 10.77
CA ALA A 41 6.99 0.72 10.86
C ALA A 41 7.63 1.21 9.55
N SER A 42 8.52 0.44 8.94
CA SER A 42 9.14 0.80 7.66
C SER A 42 8.13 0.82 6.51
N ASP A 43 7.12 -0.06 6.53
CA ASP A 43 6.07 -0.10 5.51
C ASP A 43 5.07 1.05 5.64
N GLN A 44 4.88 1.60 6.84
CA GLN A 44 3.98 2.73 7.10
C GLN A 44 4.69 4.09 7.04
N ALA A 45 5.95 4.16 7.47
CA ALA A 45 6.70 5.42 7.52
C ALA A 45 7.16 5.92 6.14
N ILE A 46 7.34 5.02 5.16
CA ILE A 46 7.84 5.37 3.84
C ILE A 46 6.80 5.00 2.78
N LEU A 47 5.93 5.95 2.44
CA LEU A 47 5.08 5.83 1.26
C LEU A 47 5.94 6.01 0.00
N ARG A 48 6.42 4.93 -0.58
CA ARG A 48 7.12 4.98 -1.87
C ARG A 48 6.09 5.11 -2.98
N LYS A 49 5.84 6.34 -3.40
CA LYS A 49 5.04 6.62 -4.60
C LYS A 49 5.98 6.58 -5.81
N ILE A 50 5.74 5.68 -6.74
CA ILE A 50 6.46 5.66 -8.02
C ILE A 50 5.87 6.78 -8.87
N VAL A 51 6.65 7.82 -9.13
CA VAL A 51 6.27 8.89 -10.05
C VAL A 51 6.96 8.62 -11.38
N TYR A 52 6.17 8.45 -12.43
CA TYR A 52 6.70 8.30 -13.77
C TYR A 52 6.94 9.67 -14.37
N PRO A 53 8.19 10.09 -14.63
CA PRO A 53 8.45 11.38 -15.26
C PRO A 53 7.95 11.37 -16.71
N SER A 54 7.38 12.46 -17.15
CA SER A 54 7.10 12.69 -18.57
C SER A 54 8.41 12.78 -19.34
N ARG A 55 8.45 12.18 -20.53
CA ARG A 55 9.61 12.25 -21.41
C ARG A 55 9.50 13.44 -22.33
N GLY A 56 10.63 13.91 -22.91
CA GLY A 56 10.62 14.98 -23.89
C GLY A 56 9.87 14.59 -25.18
N ILE A 57 9.23 15.58 -25.80
CA ILE A 57 8.60 15.44 -27.12
C ILE A 57 9.69 15.59 -28.18
N ILE A 58 9.63 14.80 -29.23
CA ILE A 58 10.57 14.87 -30.35
C ILE A 58 9.83 15.44 -31.56
N PHE A 59 10.38 16.54 -32.10
CA PHE A 59 9.85 17.22 -33.29
C PHE A 59 10.73 16.94 -34.51
N ASP A 60 10.14 16.98 -35.69
CA ASP A 60 10.87 17.01 -36.94
C ASP A 60 11.39 18.46 -37.24
N ARG A 61 12.17 18.63 -38.35
CA ARG A 61 12.66 19.93 -38.79
C ARG A 61 11.56 20.93 -39.13
N LYS A 62 10.30 20.47 -39.31
CA LYS A 62 9.14 21.29 -39.62
C LYS A 62 8.27 21.58 -38.39
N GLY A 63 8.73 21.20 -37.19
CA GLY A 63 8.00 21.42 -35.96
C GLY A 63 6.83 20.45 -35.72
N LYS A 64 6.73 19.36 -36.49
CA LYS A 64 5.72 18.31 -36.25
C LYS A 64 6.23 17.31 -35.22
N ALA A 65 5.40 16.99 -34.24
CA ALA A 65 5.74 15.98 -33.21
C ALA A 65 5.79 14.59 -33.84
N ILE A 66 6.97 13.98 -33.89
CA ILE A 66 7.18 12.60 -34.30
C ILE A 66 6.85 11.67 -33.15
N LEU A 67 7.12 12.10 -31.93
CA LEU A 67 6.88 11.37 -30.70
C LEU A 67 6.27 12.29 -29.66
N ASP A 68 5.15 11.88 -29.13
CA ASP A 68 4.39 12.63 -28.12
C ASP A 68 4.14 11.76 -26.87
N ASN A 69 3.72 12.37 -25.78
CA ASN A 69 3.34 11.68 -24.56
C ASN A 69 1.82 11.72 -24.41
N VAL A 70 1.25 10.53 -24.21
CA VAL A 70 -0.16 10.37 -23.85
C VAL A 70 -0.24 9.92 -22.40
N THR A 71 -1.07 10.59 -21.62
CA THR A 71 -1.32 10.19 -20.23
C THR A 71 -2.30 9.03 -20.21
N MET A 72 -1.86 7.91 -19.67
CA MET A 72 -2.69 6.76 -19.34
C MET A 72 -2.76 6.61 -17.83
N TYR A 73 -3.65 5.76 -17.37
CA TYR A 73 -3.86 5.55 -15.94
C TYR A 73 -3.70 4.08 -15.58
N ASP A 74 -2.95 3.84 -14.50
CA ASP A 74 -2.86 2.54 -13.87
C ASP A 74 -3.83 2.49 -12.69
N LEU A 75 -4.56 1.40 -12.51
CA LEU A 75 -5.33 1.14 -11.30
C LEU A 75 -4.41 0.52 -10.27
N MET A 76 -4.23 1.22 -9.17
CA MET A 76 -3.41 0.78 -8.04
C MET A 76 -4.29 0.17 -6.95
N VAL A 77 -3.74 -0.79 -6.20
CA VAL A 77 -4.42 -1.41 -5.07
C VAL A 77 -3.51 -1.46 -3.84
N THR A 78 -4.10 -1.18 -2.67
CA THR A 78 -3.47 -1.41 -1.37
C THR A 78 -4.15 -2.60 -0.69
N PRO A 79 -3.57 -3.80 -0.72
CA PRO A 79 -4.26 -5.03 -0.29
C PRO A 79 -4.74 -5.03 1.16
N SER A 80 -4.07 -4.29 2.06
CA SER A 80 -4.48 -4.18 3.47
C SER A 80 -5.80 -3.46 3.67
N GLN A 81 -6.21 -2.62 2.72
CA GLN A 81 -7.39 -1.76 2.80
C GLN A 81 -8.61 -2.33 2.07
N LEU A 82 -8.53 -3.56 1.54
CA LEU A 82 -9.62 -4.20 0.80
C LEU A 82 -10.86 -4.55 1.65
N LYS A 83 -10.77 -4.45 2.97
CA LYS A 83 -11.91 -4.75 3.85
C LYS A 83 -13.05 -3.76 3.62
N GLY A 84 -14.22 -4.29 3.25
CA GLY A 84 -15.43 -3.48 3.04
C GLY A 84 -15.59 -2.91 1.63
N VAL A 85 -14.68 -3.19 0.71
CA VAL A 85 -14.79 -2.74 -0.68
C VAL A 85 -15.62 -3.72 -1.50
N ASP A 86 -16.51 -3.19 -2.34
CA ASP A 86 -17.31 -4.00 -3.28
C ASP A 86 -16.46 -4.47 -4.45
N THR A 87 -15.85 -5.65 -4.27
CA THR A 87 -14.99 -6.27 -5.28
C THR A 87 -15.76 -6.78 -6.49
N PHE A 88 -17.05 -7.14 -6.34
CA PHE A 88 -17.87 -7.60 -7.45
C PHE A 88 -18.21 -6.48 -8.44
N ALA A 89 -18.51 -5.29 -7.94
CA ALA A 89 -18.73 -4.13 -8.79
C ALA A 89 -17.46 -3.80 -9.62
N LEU A 90 -16.29 -3.87 -9.01
CA LEU A 90 -15.02 -3.65 -9.71
C LEU A 90 -14.74 -4.73 -10.77
N CYS A 91 -14.98 -6.00 -10.44
CA CYS A 91 -14.84 -7.10 -11.42
C CYS A 91 -15.71 -6.89 -12.65
N ARG A 92 -16.94 -6.42 -12.44
CA ARG A 92 -17.89 -6.13 -13.55
C ARG A 92 -17.41 -4.97 -14.41
N ILE A 93 -16.87 -3.89 -13.81
CA ILE A 93 -16.36 -2.73 -14.55
C ILE A 93 -15.16 -3.11 -15.41
N LEU A 94 -14.23 -3.90 -14.85
CA LEU A 94 -13.04 -4.34 -15.55
C LEU A 94 -13.24 -5.55 -16.45
N ASN A 95 -14.44 -6.16 -16.39
CA ASN A 95 -14.76 -7.39 -17.12
C ASN A 95 -13.79 -8.56 -16.83
N ILE A 96 -13.48 -8.74 -15.53
CA ILE A 96 -12.61 -9.80 -15.03
C ILE A 96 -13.38 -10.74 -14.10
N ASP A 97 -12.95 -12.00 -14.04
CA ASP A 97 -13.51 -12.97 -13.11
C ASP A 97 -12.95 -12.78 -11.68
N THR A 98 -13.72 -13.26 -10.70
CA THR A 98 -13.33 -13.24 -9.28
C THR A 98 -12.06 -14.06 -9.00
N ALA A 99 -11.81 -15.11 -9.76
CA ALA A 99 -10.57 -15.89 -9.68
C ALA A 99 -9.37 -15.07 -10.13
N GLU A 100 -9.49 -14.36 -11.25
CA GLU A 100 -8.46 -13.47 -11.77
C GLU A 100 -8.21 -12.29 -10.83
N PHE A 101 -9.27 -11.72 -10.25
CA PHE A 101 -9.15 -10.67 -9.23
C PHE A 101 -8.27 -11.13 -8.05
N LYS A 102 -8.58 -12.30 -7.47
CA LYS A 102 -7.79 -12.87 -6.35
C LYS A 102 -6.34 -13.09 -6.74
N LYS A 103 -6.09 -13.63 -7.94
CA LYS A 103 -4.74 -13.86 -8.47
C LYS A 103 -3.94 -12.56 -8.56
N ARG A 104 -4.53 -11.48 -9.08
CA ARG A 104 -3.89 -10.16 -9.18
C ARG A 104 -3.57 -9.56 -7.82
N ILE A 105 -4.45 -9.70 -6.83
CA ILE A 105 -4.19 -9.30 -5.45
C ILE A 105 -3.00 -10.07 -4.86
N VAL A 106 -2.95 -11.39 -5.03
CA VAL A 106 -1.85 -12.21 -4.54
C VAL A 106 -0.53 -11.79 -5.19
N ILE A 107 -0.51 -11.55 -6.50
CA ILE A 107 0.67 -11.06 -7.23
C ILE A 107 1.12 -9.70 -6.69
N SER A 108 0.18 -8.78 -6.42
CA SER A 108 0.47 -7.48 -5.84
C SER A 108 1.11 -7.60 -4.44
N ILE A 109 0.61 -8.52 -3.61
CA ILE A 109 1.17 -8.79 -2.28
C ILE A 109 2.59 -9.35 -2.37
N ILE A 110 2.84 -10.29 -3.28
CA ILE A 110 4.16 -10.92 -3.47
C ILE A 110 5.19 -9.88 -3.95
N LYS A 111 4.79 -9.01 -4.90
CA LYS A 111 5.70 -8.01 -5.48
C LYS A 111 5.99 -6.83 -4.55
N ASN A 112 4.96 -6.33 -3.84
CA ASN A 112 5.05 -5.04 -3.16
C ASN A 112 4.77 -5.09 -1.66
N SER A 113 4.40 -6.22 -1.07
CA SER A 113 3.89 -6.33 0.30
C SER A 113 2.40 -5.96 0.43
N ARG A 114 1.78 -6.46 1.50
CA ARG A 114 0.35 -6.26 1.78
C ARG A 114 -0.03 -4.80 2.08
N ASN A 115 0.90 -4.04 2.67
CA ASN A 115 0.65 -2.66 3.13
C ASN A 115 1.09 -1.60 2.12
N ARG A 116 1.70 -2.00 1.03
CA ARG A 116 2.17 -1.07 -0.01
C ARG A 116 1.27 -1.11 -1.23
N PRO A 117 1.08 0.04 -1.89
CA PRO A 117 0.34 0.07 -3.13
C PRO A 117 1.07 -0.73 -4.21
N GLY A 118 0.31 -1.50 -4.96
CA GLY A 118 0.77 -2.25 -6.12
C GLY A 118 -0.12 -2.01 -7.33
N VAL A 119 0.40 -2.28 -8.52
CA VAL A 119 -0.37 -2.19 -9.75
C VAL A 119 -1.35 -3.36 -9.79
N PHE A 120 -2.64 -3.05 -9.91
CA PHE A 120 -3.71 -4.04 -10.09
C PHE A 120 -4.03 -4.26 -11.56
N GLU A 121 -4.30 -3.18 -12.29
CA GLU A 121 -4.52 -3.17 -13.73
C GLU A 121 -3.68 -2.07 -14.37
N PRO A 122 -2.70 -2.40 -15.21
CA PRO A 122 -1.90 -1.41 -15.92
C PRO A 122 -2.65 -0.88 -17.14
N LEU A 123 -2.45 0.37 -17.47
CA LEU A 123 -2.87 0.99 -18.73
C LEU A 123 -4.36 0.81 -19.01
N LEU A 124 -5.21 1.32 -18.13
CA LEU A 124 -6.66 1.30 -18.33
C LEU A 124 -7.04 1.91 -19.70
N SER A 125 -7.96 1.27 -20.39
CA SER A 125 -8.57 1.87 -21.56
C SER A 125 -9.36 3.13 -21.18
N PRO A 126 -9.58 4.09 -22.09
CA PRO A 126 -10.36 5.30 -21.79
C PRO A 126 -11.76 4.99 -21.24
N GLU A 127 -12.40 3.93 -21.75
CA GLU A 127 -13.72 3.49 -21.27
C GLU A 127 -13.65 2.91 -19.85
N GLN A 128 -12.66 2.06 -19.58
CA GLN A 128 -12.44 1.50 -18.25
C GLN A 128 -12.08 2.60 -17.24
N TYR A 129 -11.22 3.53 -17.64
CA TYR A 129 -10.87 4.69 -16.81
C TYR A 129 -12.11 5.49 -16.43
N ALA A 130 -12.96 5.85 -17.40
CA ALA A 130 -14.18 6.61 -17.14
C ALA A 130 -15.10 5.90 -16.12
N LYS A 131 -15.37 4.60 -16.33
CA LYS A 131 -16.22 3.80 -15.45
C LYS A 131 -15.62 3.63 -14.05
N VAL A 132 -14.30 3.40 -13.97
CA VAL A 132 -13.60 3.27 -12.67
C VAL A 132 -13.60 4.61 -11.93
N ASN A 133 -13.27 5.71 -12.62
CA ASN A 133 -13.20 7.04 -12.04
C ASN A 133 -14.55 7.51 -11.49
N GLU A 134 -15.64 7.26 -12.24
CA GLU A 134 -17.02 7.56 -11.81
C GLU A 134 -17.41 6.81 -10.53
N ASN A 135 -16.96 5.57 -10.37
CA ASN A 135 -17.27 4.73 -9.20
C ASN A 135 -16.15 4.65 -8.17
N LEU A 136 -15.09 5.44 -8.32
CA LEU A 136 -13.87 5.34 -7.49
C LEU A 136 -14.16 5.49 -6.00
N PHE A 137 -15.14 6.33 -5.63
CA PHE A 137 -15.54 6.54 -4.23
C PHE A 137 -16.01 5.26 -3.53
N LYS A 138 -16.54 4.25 -4.27
CA LYS A 138 -16.96 2.95 -3.73
C LYS A 138 -15.78 2.04 -3.43
N PHE A 139 -14.64 2.29 -4.08
CA PHE A 139 -13.45 1.45 -4.01
C PHE A 139 -12.35 2.04 -3.12
N GLN A 140 -12.47 3.32 -2.72
CA GLN A 140 -11.58 3.94 -1.75
C GLN A 140 -11.78 3.33 -0.36
N PRO A 141 -10.70 3.28 0.47
CA PRO A 141 -9.34 3.74 0.18
C PRO A 141 -8.44 2.70 -0.50
N ALA A 142 -8.95 1.48 -0.79
CA ALA A 142 -8.16 0.37 -1.29
C ALA A 142 -7.63 0.56 -2.72
N PHE A 143 -8.42 1.22 -3.57
CA PHE A 143 -8.07 1.47 -4.97
C PHE A 143 -7.93 2.95 -5.26
N PHE A 144 -6.96 3.29 -6.09
CA PHE A 144 -6.76 4.65 -6.59
C PHE A 144 -6.12 4.62 -7.97
N LEU A 145 -6.30 5.70 -8.73
CA LEU A 145 -5.76 5.87 -10.06
C LEU A 145 -4.40 6.58 -9.99
N GLN A 146 -3.44 6.10 -10.76
CA GLN A 146 -2.13 6.71 -10.89
C GLN A 146 -1.84 7.02 -12.35
N GLU A 147 -1.42 8.25 -12.61
CA GLU A 147 -1.02 8.68 -13.95
C GLU A 147 0.28 8.01 -14.39
N ARG A 148 0.30 7.58 -15.64
CA ARG A 148 1.46 6.98 -16.29
C ARG A 148 1.61 7.53 -17.71
N PRO A 149 2.58 8.41 -17.97
CA PRO A 149 2.85 8.88 -19.30
C PRO A 149 3.44 7.75 -20.15
N ILE A 150 2.84 7.49 -21.30
CA ILE A 150 3.35 6.55 -22.30
C ILE A 150 3.66 7.30 -23.61
N ARG A 151 4.57 6.72 -24.40
CA ARG A 151 4.90 7.27 -25.70
C ARG A 151 3.84 6.94 -26.74
N SER A 152 3.43 7.95 -27.48
CA SER A 152 2.57 7.83 -28.65
C SER A 152 3.36 8.17 -29.91
N TYR A 153 3.12 7.42 -30.96
CA TYR A 153 3.72 7.62 -32.27
C TYR A 153 2.60 8.01 -33.23
N PRO A 154 2.34 9.31 -33.46
CA PRO A 154 1.23 9.77 -34.30
C PRO A 154 1.34 9.27 -35.74
N TYR A 155 2.57 9.14 -36.20
CA TYR A 155 2.87 8.62 -37.55
C TYR A 155 3.43 7.21 -37.42
N LYS A 156 2.53 6.21 -37.33
CA LYS A 156 2.95 4.82 -37.26
C LYS A 156 3.93 4.52 -38.41
N ALA A 157 5.08 3.90 -38.04
CA ALA A 157 5.97 3.30 -39.01
C ALA A 157 5.34 1.99 -39.55
#